data_3e6f06e1e100f127406775d6cc1c8c05
#
_entry.id   3e6f06e1e100f127406775d6cc1c8c05
#
_cell.length_a   1.000
_cell.length_b   1.000
_cell.length_c   1.000
_cell.angle_alpha   90.00
_cell.angle_beta   90.00
_cell.angle_gamma   90.00
#
_symmetry.space_group_name_H-M   'P 1'
#
loop_
_entity.id
_entity.type
_entity.pdbx_description
1 polymer ?
#
loop_
_entity_poly.entity_id
_entity_poly.type
_entity_poly.pdbx_seq_one_letter_code
_entity_poly.pdbx_strand_id
1 'polypeptide(L)' 'MAIESIERLTVQLGRLPGIGRKTAARLAYHILGVPPEQAEELARAITDAQIGRASV' A
#
# COMPACT_ATOMS: atom_id res chain seq x y z
N MET A 1 16.07 7.36 -0.23
CA MET A 1 16.48 6.15 -0.90
C MET A 1 15.41 5.08 -0.86
N ALA A 2 15.53 4.08 -1.72
CA ALA A 2 14.49 3.07 -1.87
C ALA A 2 14.23 2.26 -0.61
N ILE A 3 15.27 2.02 0.19
CA ILE A 3 15.12 1.21 1.41
C ILE A 3 14.16 1.86 2.38
N GLU A 4 14.29 3.15 2.56
CA GLU A 4 13.43 3.89 3.48
C GLU A 4 11.97 3.85 3.02
N SER A 5 11.77 4.00 1.72
CA SER A 5 10.41 3.98 1.16
C SER A 5 9.77 2.61 1.33
N ILE A 6 10.57 1.56 1.14
CA ILE A 6 10.06 0.20 1.30
C ILE A 6 9.69 -0.07 2.74
N GLU A 7 10.50 0.40 3.68
CA GLU A 7 10.20 0.23 5.09
C GLU A 7 8.91 0.92 5.50
N ARG A 8 8.73 2.14 5.02
CA ARG A 8 7.50 2.88 5.32
C ARG A 8 6.29 2.16 4.76
N LEU A 9 6.39 1.66 3.55
CA LEU A 9 5.30 0.93 2.93
C LEU A 9 4.98 -0.33 3.72
N THR A 10 6.01 -1.06 4.12
CA THR A 10 5.83 -2.28 4.90
C THR A 10 5.11 -1.99 6.20
N VAL A 11 5.51 -0.93 6.89
CA VAL A 11 4.88 -0.55 8.15
C VAL A 11 3.39 -0.23 7.93
N GLN A 12 3.09 0.53 6.91
CA GLN A 12 1.70 0.90 6.63
C GLN A 12 0.85 -0.32 6.30
N LEU A 13 1.38 -1.22 5.50
CA LEU A 13 0.64 -2.44 5.15
C LEU A 13 0.43 -3.31 6.38
N GLY A 14 1.41 -3.35 7.28
CA GLY A 14 1.31 -4.15 8.49
C GLY A 14 0.27 -3.63 9.46
N ARG A 15 -0.21 -2.41 9.28
CA ARG A 15 -1.26 -1.85 10.14
C ARG A 15 -2.64 -2.34 9.74
N LEU A 16 -2.76 -2.94 8.57
CA LEU A 16 -4.04 -3.45 8.12
C LEU A 16 -4.41 -4.73 8.87
N PRO A 17 -5.68 -4.88 9.24
CA PRO A 17 -6.09 -6.08 9.99
C PRO A 17 -5.89 -7.34 9.16
N GLY A 18 -5.35 -8.36 9.81
CA GLY A 18 -5.09 -9.63 9.15
C GLY A 18 -3.77 -9.70 8.41
N ILE A 19 -3.03 -8.60 8.36
CA ILE A 19 -1.74 -8.59 7.67
C ILE A 19 -0.62 -8.57 8.69
N GLY A 20 0.11 -9.68 8.79
CA GLY A 20 1.26 -9.76 9.67
C GLY A 20 2.49 -9.17 9.02
N ARG A 21 3.59 -9.21 9.76
CA ARG A 21 4.84 -8.61 9.30
C ARG A 21 5.36 -9.24 8.01
N LYS A 22 5.33 -10.55 7.94
CA LYS A 22 5.83 -11.25 6.76
C LYS A 22 4.99 -10.93 5.54
N THR A 23 3.67 -10.93 5.72
CA THR A 23 2.77 -10.63 4.61
C THR A 23 2.95 -9.18 4.15
N ALA A 24 3.13 -8.26 5.11
CA ALA A 24 3.34 -6.85 4.77
C ALA A 24 4.61 -6.69 3.95
N ALA A 25 5.67 -7.36 4.32
CA ALA A 25 6.93 -7.28 3.58
C ALA A 25 6.77 -7.83 2.17
N ARG A 26 6.07 -8.96 2.04
CA ARG A 26 5.84 -9.56 0.72
C ARG A 26 5.03 -8.65 -0.18
N LEU A 27 4.00 -8.01 0.39
CA LEU A 27 3.18 -7.08 -0.37
C LEU A 27 3.97 -5.86 -0.78
N ALA A 28 4.82 -5.35 0.10
CA ALA A 28 5.65 -4.20 -0.22
C ALA A 28 6.58 -4.51 -1.40
N TYR A 29 7.20 -5.67 -1.39
CA TYR A 29 8.07 -6.07 -2.50
C TYR A 29 7.27 -6.29 -3.77
N HIS A 30 6.06 -6.82 -3.66
CA HIS A 30 5.21 -6.98 -4.82
C HIS A 30 4.88 -5.63 -5.45
N ILE A 31 4.52 -4.67 -4.63
CA ILE A 31 4.19 -3.33 -5.11
C ILE A 31 5.39 -2.68 -5.76
N LEU A 32 6.58 -2.95 -5.23
CA LEU A 32 7.80 -2.40 -5.80
C LEU A 32 8.02 -2.89 -7.23
N GLY A 33 7.53 -4.09 -7.54
CA GLY A 33 7.72 -4.67 -8.86
C GLY A 33 6.64 -4.34 -9.87
N VAL A 34 5.53 -3.73 -9.46
CA VAL A 34 4.49 -3.37 -10.40
C VAL A 34 4.84 -2.07 -11.13
N PRO A 35 4.26 -1.83 -12.32
CA PRO A 35 4.49 -0.57 -13.02
C PRO A 35 4.00 0.61 -12.20
N PRO A 36 4.64 1.79 -12.37
CA PRO A 36 4.23 2.97 -11.59
C PRO A 36 2.76 3.33 -11.77
N GLU A 37 2.21 3.11 -12.95
CA GLU A 37 0.80 3.40 -13.19
C GLU A 37 -0.11 2.55 -12.34
N GLN A 38 0.25 1.29 -12.16
CA GLN A 38 -0.54 0.39 -11.35
C GLN A 38 -0.46 0.74 -9.87
N ALA A 39 0.72 1.12 -9.40
CA ALA A 39 0.89 1.55 -8.02
C ALA A 39 0.09 2.81 -7.75
N GLU A 40 0.12 3.73 -8.70
CA GLU A 40 -0.64 4.98 -8.59
C GLU A 40 -2.13 4.70 -8.53
N GLU A 41 -2.58 3.78 -9.35
CA GLU A 41 -4.00 3.43 -9.39
C GLU A 41 -4.46 2.83 -8.07
N LEU A 42 -3.63 1.99 -7.47
CA LEU A 42 -3.94 1.42 -6.16
C LEU A 42 -4.05 2.50 -5.10
N ALA A 43 -3.10 3.43 -5.08
CA ALA A 43 -3.11 4.51 -4.11
C ALA A 43 -4.35 5.38 -4.29
N ARG A 44 -4.69 5.67 -5.53
CA ARG A 44 -5.87 6.48 -5.84
C ARG A 44 -7.16 5.77 -5.46
N ALA A 45 -7.21 4.47 -5.69
CA ALA A 45 -8.40 3.70 -5.32
C ALA A 45 -8.63 3.74 -3.81
N ILE A 46 -7.54 3.70 -3.03
CA ILE A 46 -7.64 3.78 -1.58
C ILE A 46 -8.23 5.12 -1.15
N THR A 47 -7.68 6.22 -1.68
CA THR A 47 -8.16 7.53 -1.30
C THR A 47 -9.56 7.79 -1.81
N ASP A 48 -9.87 7.33 -3.03
CA ASP A 48 -11.20 7.51 -3.60
C ASP A 48 -12.25 6.76 -2.79
N ALA A 49 -11.90 5.58 -2.30
CA ALA A 49 -12.83 4.80 -1.48
C ALA A 49 -13.15 5.54 -0.19
N GLN A 50 -12.15 6.18 0.41
CA GLN A 50 -12.37 6.96 1.62
C GLN A 50 -13.25 8.16 1.36
N ILE A 51 -13.00 8.86 0.26
CA ILE A 51 -13.80 10.02 -0.11
C ILE A 51 -15.22 9.61 -0.44
N GLY A 52 -15.38 8.53 -1.20
CA GLY A 52 -16.69 8.03 -1.55
C GLY A 52 -17.50 7.64 -0.34
N ARG A 53 -16.85 7.00 0.63
CA ARG A 53 -17.51 6.64 1.88
C ARG A 53 -18.00 7.89 2.62
N ALA A 54 -17.16 8.92 2.62
CA ALA A 54 -17.53 10.17 3.29
C ALA A 54 -18.70 10.87 2.60
N SER A 55 -18.84 10.66 1.29
CA SER A 55 -19.90 11.30 0.50
C SER A 55 -21.25 10.63 0.68
N VAL A 56 -21.26 9.39 1.09
CA VAL A 56 -22.49 8.64 1.28
C VAL A 56 -23.05 8.89 2.67
#